data_44c5149da36e13cb371c8f725ada0309
#
_entry.id   44c5149da36e13cb371c8f725ada0309
#
_cell.length_a   1.000
_cell.length_b   1.000
_cell.length_c   1.000
_cell.angle_alpha   90.00
_cell.angle_beta   90.00
_cell.angle_gamma   90.00
#
_symmetry.space_group_name_H-M   'P 1'
#
loop_
_entity.id
_entity.type
_entity.pdbx_description
1 polymer ?
#
loop_
_entity_poly.entity_id
_entity_poly.type
_entity_poly.pdbx_seq_one_letter_code
_entity_poly.pdbx_strand_id
1 'polypeptide(L)'
;LGYAKNDIPAGSWINEHMLNLPESPALTDMPWGTNLKTPEQLPTPPRTTWMGYRNKVGPAGTRNLLGIVTTVQCAAGVVRVAVERIKKELLPKYPNVDGVVAITHPYGCGVAINAPLAYIPIRAITNVIRHPNFGGEVMVVGLGCEKLTYDRVLPPEDITPENCLTLQDCKGHDAMMQAILDMAEKKLQKLNLRHREKLPLSELLIGMQCGGSDAFSGITANPSAGYAADMLVKGGATVLFSEVTEVRDGVPMLAARCVSAPVRDKLAAEMKWYDDYLAEGGVDRDANPTPGNKKGGLANIVEKAMGSIAKSGTSPIVEVLSPAEKPTKHGLIFAATPASDIVCGPSQVASGIGLQVFMTGRGTPYGLDVAPVIKVCSRNEMKDHWFDL
;
A
#
# COMPACT_ATOMS: atom_id res chain seq x y z
N LEU A 1 -6.54 21.11 -17.56
CA LEU A 1 -7.79 20.80 -16.83
C LEU A 1 -8.95 20.47 -17.77
N GLY A 2 -9.02 21.05 -18.96
CA GLY A 2 -10.11 20.88 -19.91
C GLY A 2 -10.37 22.14 -20.73
N TYR A 3 -11.47 22.12 -21.47
CA TYR A 3 -11.90 23.22 -22.34
C TYR A 3 -13.05 23.96 -21.69
N ALA A 4 -12.98 25.29 -21.63
CA ALA A 4 -14.07 26.11 -21.10
C ALA A 4 -15.35 25.89 -21.91
N LYS A 5 -16.49 25.67 -21.22
CA LYS A 5 -17.82 25.56 -21.85
C LYS A 5 -18.34 26.92 -22.34
N ASN A 6 -17.99 27.96 -21.59
CA ASN A 6 -18.37 29.35 -21.83
C ASN A 6 -17.23 30.25 -21.33
N ASP A 7 -17.36 31.56 -21.55
CA ASP A 7 -16.42 32.52 -20.98
C ASP A 7 -16.39 32.44 -19.46
N ILE A 8 -15.20 32.40 -18.90
CA ILE A 8 -14.98 32.33 -17.44
C ILE A 8 -14.45 33.69 -17.00
N PRO A 9 -15.16 34.42 -16.15
CA PRO A 9 -14.71 35.73 -15.65
C PRO A 9 -13.35 35.61 -14.93
N ALA A 10 -12.52 36.63 -15.09
CA ALA A 10 -11.23 36.70 -14.36
C ALA A 10 -11.44 36.63 -12.85
N GLY A 11 -10.61 35.86 -12.17
CA GLY A 11 -10.69 35.63 -10.72
C GLY A 11 -11.74 34.58 -10.28
N SER A 12 -12.48 33.98 -11.23
CA SER A 12 -13.40 32.89 -10.91
C SER A 12 -12.65 31.63 -10.45
N TRP A 13 -13.20 30.96 -9.44
CA TRP A 13 -12.76 29.62 -9.09
C TRP A 13 -13.29 28.62 -10.11
N ILE A 14 -12.36 27.94 -10.83
CA ILE A 14 -12.72 26.96 -11.86
C ILE A 14 -13.23 25.67 -11.21
N ASN A 15 -14.37 25.17 -11.70
CA ASN A 15 -14.96 23.90 -11.27
C ASN A 15 -15.42 23.05 -12.46
N GLU A 16 -15.84 21.79 -12.21
CA GLU A 16 -16.22 20.83 -13.24
C GLU A 16 -17.38 21.31 -14.14
N HIS A 17 -18.27 22.14 -13.64
CA HIS A 17 -19.41 22.65 -14.42
C HIS A 17 -19.00 23.63 -15.50
N MET A 18 -17.85 24.27 -15.34
CA MET A 18 -17.29 25.26 -16.29
C MET A 18 -16.44 24.61 -17.39
N LEU A 19 -16.08 23.33 -17.28
CA LEU A 19 -15.13 22.66 -18.15
C LEU A 19 -15.76 21.44 -18.83
N ASN A 20 -15.39 21.24 -20.11
CA ASN A 20 -15.46 19.94 -20.76
C ASN A 20 -14.13 19.20 -20.51
N LEU A 21 -14.19 17.93 -20.09
CA LEU A 21 -13.00 17.12 -19.94
C LEU A 21 -12.38 16.81 -21.30
N PRO A 22 -11.05 16.81 -21.43
CA PRO A 22 -10.39 16.26 -22.59
C PRO A 22 -10.63 14.75 -22.67
N GLU A 23 -10.46 14.16 -23.84
CA GLU A 23 -10.43 12.70 -23.96
C GLU A 23 -9.30 12.11 -23.12
N SER A 24 -9.54 10.89 -22.59
CA SER A 24 -8.49 10.16 -21.90
C SER A 24 -7.33 9.87 -22.84
N PRO A 25 -6.07 10.03 -22.41
CA PRO A 25 -4.94 9.67 -23.24
C PRO A 25 -5.01 8.22 -23.70
N ALA A 26 -4.67 7.98 -24.97
CA ALA A 26 -4.57 6.63 -25.52
C ALA A 26 -3.50 5.83 -24.79
N LEU A 27 -3.75 4.52 -24.61
CA LEU A 27 -2.81 3.60 -23.97
C LEU A 27 -1.87 2.91 -24.97
N THR A 28 -2.11 3.13 -26.28
CA THR A 28 -1.29 2.62 -27.37
C THR A 28 -0.21 3.62 -27.75
N ASP A 29 0.90 3.13 -28.25
CA ASP A 29 1.99 3.93 -28.85
C ASP A 29 2.57 5.05 -27.96
N MET A 30 2.42 4.92 -26.64
CA MET A 30 3.02 5.88 -25.71
C MET A 30 4.55 5.82 -25.79
N PRO A 31 5.25 6.96 -25.98
CA PRO A 31 6.70 6.98 -25.94
C PRO A 31 7.21 6.62 -24.56
N TRP A 32 8.30 5.85 -24.50
CA TRP A 32 9.00 5.50 -23.28
C TRP A 32 10.44 6.00 -23.31
N GLY A 33 11.06 6.15 -22.15
CA GLY A 33 12.47 6.52 -22.04
C GLY A 33 12.81 7.95 -22.46
N THR A 34 11.81 8.79 -22.74
CA THR A 34 12.03 10.16 -23.25
C THR A 34 12.26 11.19 -22.14
N ASN A 35 12.01 10.81 -20.86
CA ASN A 35 12.22 11.65 -19.69
C ASN A 35 12.86 10.86 -18.54
N LEU A 36 14.05 10.33 -18.78
CA LEU A 36 14.82 9.58 -17.78
C LEU A 36 15.81 10.52 -17.08
N LYS A 37 15.67 10.67 -15.79
CA LYS A 37 16.64 11.35 -14.94
C LYS A 37 17.79 10.39 -14.61
N THR A 38 19.04 10.89 -14.72
CA THR A 38 20.20 10.14 -14.21
C THR A 38 20.32 10.28 -12.68
N PRO A 39 21.05 9.39 -11.99
CA PRO A 39 21.24 9.51 -10.55
C PRO A 39 21.82 10.87 -10.11
N GLU A 40 22.66 11.50 -10.93
CA GLU A 40 23.26 12.81 -10.64
C GLU A 40 22.22 13.94 -10.63
N GLN A 41 21.16 13.81 -11.45
CA GLN A 41 20.08 14.78 -11.57
C GLN A 41 19.06 14.68 -10.42
N LEU A 42 19.09 13.59 -9.64
CA LEU A 42 18.22 13.41 -8.48
C LEU A 42 18.80 14.09 -7.24
N PRO A 43 17.96 14.58 -6.33
CA PRO A 43 18.42 15.22 -5.09
C PRO A 43 19.12 14.22 -4.17
N THR A 44 20.21 14.67 -3.56
CA THR A 44 21.00 13.83 -2.65
C THR A 44 20.30 13.69 -1.30
N PRO A 45 20.12 12.46 -0.78
CA PRO A 45 19.52 12.27 0.53
C PRO A 45 20.47 12.79 1.64
N PRO A 46 19.93 13.41 2.70
CA PRO A 46 20.75 13.89 3.82
C PRO A 46 21.33 12.74 4.66
N ARG A 47 20.78 11.55 4.52
CA ARG A 47 21.23 10.32 5.19
C ARG A 47 21.11 9.15 4.23
N THR A 48 22.08 8.23 4.30
CA THR A 48 22.13 7.00 3.48
C THR A 48 21.79 5.73 4.28
N THR A 49 21.49 5.90 5.57
CA THR A 49 21.22 4.78 6.50
C THR A 49 20.05 5.12 7.42
N TRP A 50 19.42 4.06 7.94
CA TRP A 50 18.32 4.12 8.88
C TRP A 50 18.43 3.00 9.92
N MET A 51 17.61 3.06 10.99
CA MET A 51 17.59 2.04 12.05
C MET A 51 16.40 1.10 11.82
N GLY A 52 16.68 -0.15 11.47
CA GLY A 52 15.68 -1.18 11.18
C GLY A 52 16.04 -2.55 11.71
N TYR A 53 15.16 -3.50 11.46
CA TYR A 53 15.32 -4.90 11.84
C TYR A 53 15.72 -5.72 10.61
N ARG A 54 16.94 -6.22 10.56
CA ARG A 54 17.42 -7.05 9.45
C ARG A 54 16.64 -8.36 9.41
N ASN A 55 16.20 -8.76 8.23
CA ASN A 55 15.60 -10.06 7.98
C ASN A 55 16.64 -11.00 7.34
N LYS A 56 16.45 -12.30 7.51
CA LYS A 56 17.31 -13.31 6.84
C LYS A 56 17.11 -13.29 5.32
N VAL A 57 15.89 -12.99 4.89
CA VAL A 57 15.48 -12.94 3.47
C VAL A 57 14.57 -11.74 3.28
N GLY A 58 14.73 -11.03 2.14
CA GLY A 58 13.90 -9.88 1.78
C GLY A 58 14.28 -8.57 2.49
N PRO A 59 13.48 -7.50 2.29
CA PRO A 59 13.75 -6.20 2.87
C PRO A 59 13.69 -6.21 4.39
N ALA A 60 14.36 -5.24 5.02
CA ALA A 60 14.37 -5.09 6.46
C ALA A 60 13.03 -4.56 6.99
N GLY A 61 12.69 -4.94 8.22
CA GLY A 61 11.52 -4.44 8.92
C GLY A 61 11.77 -3.05 9.53
N THR A 62 10.79 -2.18 9.44
CA THR A 62 10.74 -0.90 10.19
C THR A 62 10.18 -1.10 11.59
N ARG A 63 9.42 -2.17 11.78
CA ARG A 63 8.87 -2.62 13.05
C ARG A 63 9.18 -4.09 13.30
N ASN A 64 9.02 -4.52 14.53
CA ASN A 64 9.16 -5.91 14.97
C ASN A 64 7.84 -6.36 15.56
N LEU A 65 6.97 -6.93 14.72
CA LEU A 65 5.59 -7.28 15.07
C LEU A 65 5.37 -8.79 15.05
N LEU A 66 4.45 -9.27 15.87
CA LEU A 66 3.83 -10.57 15.67
C LEU A 66 2.54 -10.40 14.86
N GLY A 67 2.50 -10.94 13.64
CA GLY A 67 1.31 -11.00 12.80
C GLY A 67 0.58 -12.32 12.98
N ILE A 68 -0.72 -12.28 13.30
CA ILE A 68 -1.60 -13.46 13.34
C ILE A 68 -2.60 -13.33 12.20
N VAL A 69 -2.44 -14.18 11.19
CA VAL A 69 -3.22 -14.11 9.94
C VAL A 69 -4.30 -15.18 9.94
N THR A 70 -5.53 -14.85 9.55
CA THR A 70 -6.59 -15.84 9.39
C THR A 70 -6.65 -16.36 7.96
N THR A 71 -7.09 -17.60 7.75
CA THR A 71 -7.44 -18.14 6.43
C THR A 71 -8.90 -17.86 6.06
N VAL A 72 -9.72 -17.49 7.03
CA VAL A 72 -11.17 -17.32 6.84
C VAL A 72 -11.76 -16.30 7.80
N GLN A 73 -12.79 -15.59 7.35
CA GLN A 73 -13.54 -14.62 8.16
C GLN A 73 -14.07 -15.21 9.48
N CYS A 74 -14.49 -16.49 9.50
CA CYS A 74 -15.06 -17.14 10.68
C CYS A 74 -14.08 -17.19 11.87
N ALA A 75 -12.77 -17.24 11.63
CA ALA A 75 -11.74 -17.21 12.68
C ALA A 75 -11.45 -15.79 13.21
N ALA A 76 -11.89 -14.74 12.49
CA ALA A 76 -11.48 -13.36 12.76
C ALA A 76 -11.85 -12.87 14.18
N GLY A 77 -13.04 -13.21 14.65
CA GLY A 77 -13.51 -12.80 15.99
C GLY A 77 -12.64 -13.37 17.11
N VAL A 78 -12.34 -14.67 17.05
CA VAL A 78 -11.48 -15.37 18.02
C VAL A 78 -10.07 -14.78 18.00
N VAL A 79 -9.49 -14.59 16.81
CA VAL A 79 -8.13 -14.04 16.67
C VAL A 79 -8.03 -12.61 17.20
N ARG A 80 -9.03 -11.75 16.95
CA ARG A 80 -9.03 -10.38 17.50
C ARG A 80 -9.06 -10.37 19.03
N VAL A 81 -9.91 -11.20 19.64
CA VAL A 81 -9.95 -11.34 21.10
C VAL A 81 -8.62 -11.87 21.65
N ALA A 82 -8.04 -12.86 20.97
CA ALA A 82 -6.74 -13.41 21.36
C ALA A 82 -5.63 -12.34 21.27
N VAL A 83 -5.58 -11.54 20.20
CA VAL A 83 -4.60 -10.45 20.05
C VAL A 83 -4.69 -9.45 21.20
N GLU A 84 -5.90 -9.05 21.62
CA GLU A 84 -6.05 -8.13 22.77
C GLU A 84 -5.57 -8.78 24.08
N ARG A 85 -5.82 -10.06 24.27
CA ARG A 85 -5.26 -10.79 25.43
C ARG A 85 -3.73 -10.88 25.36
N ILE A 86 -3.17 -11.20 24.20
CA ILE A 86 -1.71 -11.26 24.00
C ILE A 86 -1.06 -9.91 24.30
N LYS A 87 -1.64 -8.81 23.81
CA LYS A 87 -1.16 -7.44 24.09
C LYS A 87 -1.13 -7.14 25.59
N LYS A 88 -2.14 -7.58 26.34
CA LYS A 88 -2.29 -7.32 27.77
C LYS A 88 -1.43 -8.27 28.63
N GLU A 89 -1.42 -9.56 28.31
CA GLU A 89 -0.90 -10.60 29.19
C GLU A 89 0.53 -11.05 28.85
N LEU A 90 0.90 -11.03 27.56
CA LEU A 90 2.18 -11.55 27.09
C LEU A 90 3.14 -10.46 26.62
N LEU A 91 2.69 -9.53 25.77
CA LEU A 91 3.54 -8.52 25.13
C LEU A 91 4.42 -7.74 26.12
N PRO A 92 3.96 -7.34 27.33
CA PRO A 92 4.82 -6.63 28.29
C PRO A 92 6.06 -7.40 28.74
N LYS A 93 6.09 -8.72 28.56
CA LYS A 93 7.25 -9.58 28.87
C LYS A 93 8.33 -9.51 27.77
N TYR A 94 8.01 -8.94 26.61
CA TYR A 94 8.84 -8.96 25.38
C TYR A 94 9.11 -7.54 24.84
N PRO A 95 9.96 -6.75 25.52
CA PRO A 95 10.11 -5.31 25.26
C PRO A 95 10.70 -4.96 23.91
N ASN A 96 11.34 -5.89 23.21
CA ASN A 96 11.86 -5.67 21.85
C ASN A 96 10.82 -5.93 20.75
N VAL A 97 9.59 -6.34 21.11
CA VAL A 97 8.49 -6.53 20.15
C VAL A 97 7.59 -5.30 20.19
N ASP A 98 7.45 -4.65 19.06
CA ASP A 98 6.69 -3.38 18.91
C ASP A 98 5.17 -3.56 19.00
N GLY A 99 4.65 -4.78 18.85
CA GLY A 99 3.22 -5.03 18.92
C GLY A 99 2.78 -6.39 18.37
N VAL A 100 1.48 -6.65 18.49
CA VAL A 100 0.81 -7.84 17.93
C VAL A 100 -0.39 -7.38 17.13
N VAL A 101 -0.56 -7.92 15.91
CA VAL A 101 -1.62 -7.49 14.98
C VAL A 101 -2.42 -8.69 14.47
N ALA A 102 -3.74 -8.51 14.37
CA ALA A 102 -4.64 -9.47 13.75
C ALA A 102 -4.86 -9.11 12.28
N ILE A 103 -4.44 -9.96 11.37
CA ILE A 103 -4.67 -9.80 9.93
C ILE A 103 -5.90 -10.62 9.55
N THR A 104 -7.03 -9.95 9.43
CA THR A 104 -8.32 -10.55 9.10
C THR A 104 -8.86 -10.03 7.77
N HIS A 105 -9.59 -10.86 7.05
CA HIS A 105 -10.14 -10.54 5.72
C HIS A 105 -11.48 -11.24 5.51
N PRO A 106 -12.35 -10.76 4.58
CA PRO A 106 -13.65 -11.37 4.29
C PRO A 106 -13.57 -12.56 3.31
N TYR A 107 -12.38 -13.02 2.94
CA TYR A 107 -12.15 -14.10 1.98
C TYR A 107 -12.07 -15.47 2.68
N GLY A 108 -12.00 -16.56 1.90
CA GLY A 108 -11.71 -17.92 2.39
C GLY A 108 -12.90 -18.88 2.46
N CYS A 109 -14.11 -18.39 2.71
CA CYS A 109 -15.32 -19.21 2.79
C CYS A 109 -16.39 -18.71 1.81
N GLY A 110 -17.14 -19.63 1.18
CA GLY A 110 -18.23 -19.29 0.29
C GLY A 110 -17.85 -18.57 -1.02
N VAL A 111 -16.56 -18.47 -1.32
CA VAL A 111 -16.02 -17.76 -2.48
C VAL A 111 -15.70 -18.70 -3.62
N ALA A 112 -15.68 -18.18 -4.85
CA ALA A 112 -15.22 -18.90 -6.03
C ALA A 112 -13.68 -18.91 -6.04
N ILE A 113 -13.07 -19.79 -5.25
CA ILE A 113 -11.62 -19.82 -4.97
C ILE A 113 -10.73 -19.99 -6.23
N ASN A 114 -11.31 -20.52 -7.30
CA ASN A 114 -10.64 -20.74 -8.58
C ASN A 114 -11.14 -19.78 -9.69
N ALA A 115 -11.87 -18.71 -9.32
CA ALA A 115 -12.28 -17.68 -10.29
C ALA A 115 -11.05 -16.98 -10.90
N PRO A 116 -11.15 -16.42 -12.12
CA PRO A 116 -10.00 -15.85 -12.82
C PRO A 116 -9.20 -14.83 -12.02
N LEU A 117 -9.83 -14.02 -11.17
CA LEU A 117 -9.17 -12.99 -10.36
C LEU A 117 -8.95 -13.40 -8.89
N ALA A 118 -9.27 -14.63 -8.51
CA ALA A 118 -9.10 -15.13 -7.13
C ALA A 118 -7.62 -15.10 -6.68
N TYR A 119 -6.69 -15.16 -7.62
CA TYR A 119 -5.25 -15.07 -7.31
C TYR A 119 -4.87 -13.74 -6.64
N ILE A 120 -5.58 -12.64 -6.86
CA ILE A 120 -5.27 -11.32 -6.28
C ILE A 120 -5.40 -11.34 -4.74
N PRO A 121 -6.59 -11.65 -4.14
CA PRO A 121 -6.70 -11.74 -2.70
C PRO A 121 -5.86 -12.86 -2.10
N ILE A 122 -5.69 -14.00 -2.78
CA ILE A 122 -4.82 -15.09 -2.32
C ILE A 122 -3.37 -14.61 -2.24
N ARG A 123 -2.85 -13.97 -3.30
CA ARG A 123 -1.50 -13.39 -3.32
C ARG A 123 -1.31 -12.34 -2.21
N ALA A 124 -2.31 -11.48 -1.99
CA ALA A 124 -2.25 -10.47 -0.93
C ALA A 124 -2.11 -11.14 0.45
N ILE A 125 -2.94 -12.15 0.76
CA ILE A 125 -2.88 -12.89 2.03
C ILE A 125 -1.54 -13.60 2.16
N THR A 126 -1.11 -14.35 1.14
CA THR A 126 0.19 -15.05 1.10
C THR A 126 1.36 -14.11 1.40
N ASN A 127 1.35 -12.93 0.78
CA ASN A 127 2.44 -11.96 0.95
C ASN A 127 2.43 -11.30 2.32
N VAL A 128 1.25 -11.00 2.88
CA VAL A 128 1.14 -10.41 4.22
C VAL A 128 1.56 -11.38 5.31
N ILE A 129 1.28 -12.67 5.18
CA ILE A 129 1.75 -13.70 6.15
C ILE A 129 3.26 -13.59 6.38
N ARG A 130 4.02 -13.24 5.34
CA ARG A 130 5.49 -13.10 5.38
C ARG A 130 5.96 -11.65 5.23
N HIS A 131 5.20 -10.73 5.83
CA HIS A 131 5.56 -9.32 5.78
C HIS A 131 6.91 -9.07 6.49
N PRO A 132 7.78 -8.18 5.97
CA PRO A 132 9.10 -7.89 6.57
C PRO A 132 9.05 -7.53 8.05
N ASN A 133 8.00 -6.84 8.51
CA ASN A 133 7.81 -6.45 9.90
C ASN A 133 7.49 -7.61 10.85
N PHE A 134 7.24 -8.81 10.34
CA PHE A 134 7.00 -10.02 11.15
C PHE A 134 8.27 -10.84 11.42
N GLY A 135 9.43 -10.39 10.93
CA GLY A 135 10.72 -10.97 11.28
C GLY A 135 10.93 -12.42 10.81
N GLY A 136 10.15 -12.89 9.87
CA GLY A 136 10.16 -14.28 9.40
C GLY A 136 9.32 -15.24 10.25
N GLU A 137 8.67 -14.75 11.32
CA GLU A 137 7.75 -15.58 12.10
C GLU A 137 6.39 -15.67 11.42
N VAL A 138 5.95 -16.90 11.17
CA VAL A 138 4.66 -17.22 10.54
C VAL A 138 3.68 -17.71 11.60
N MET A 139 2.48 -17.12 11.67
CA MET A 139 1.39 -17.60 12.52
C MET A 139 0.05 -17.46 11.80
N VAL A 140 -0.53 -18.59 11.40
CA VAL A 140 -1.77 -18.66 10.63
C VAL A 140 -2.81 -19.46 11.39
N VAL A 141 -4.01 -18.89 11.53
CA VAL A 141 -5.14 -19.50 12.22
C VAL A 141 -6.28 -19.74 11.24
N GLY A 142 -6.63 -21.01 11.04
CA GLY A 142 -7.75 -21.46 10.23
C GLY A 142 -8.92 -21.93 11.10
N LEU A 143 -10.09 -22.06 10.48
CA LEU A 143 -11.25 -22.69 11.13
C LEU A 143 -11.20 -24.21 10.98
N GLY A 144 -10.99 -24.74 9.73
CA GLY A 144 -10.94 -26.15 9.40
C GLY A 144 -11.92 -26.60 8.32
N CYS A 145 -12.83 -25.71 7.85
CA CYS A 145 -13.78 -26.02 6.77
C CYS A 145 -13.76 -25.01 5.62
N GLU A 146 -12.81 -24.12 5.60
CA GLU A 146 -12.63 -23.11 4.56
C GLU A 146 -12.05 -23.68 3.26
N LYS A 147 -12.32 -22.97 2.13
CA LYS A 147 -11.72 -23.28 0.83
C LYS A 147 -10.30 -22.73 0.69
N LEU A 148 -9.94 -21.69 1.44
CA LEU A 148 -8.59 -21.14 1.47
C LEU A 148 -7.74 -21.90 2.50
N THR A 149 -7.38 -23.11 2.17
CA THR A 149 -6.56 -24.01 2.98
C THR A 149 -5.10 -23.52 3.09
N TYR A 150 -4.34 -24.02 4.06
CA TYR A 150 -2.96 -23.57 4.32
C TYR A 150 -2.05 -23.71 3.09
N ASP A 151 -2.19 -24.79 2.30
CA ASP A 151 -1.41 -25.04 1.09
C ASP A 151 -1.64 -24.02 -0.04
N ARG A 152 -2.71 -23.21 0.05
CA ARG A 152 -2.97 -22.11 -0.89
C ARG A 152 -2.25 -20.83 -0.53
N VAL A 153 -1.80 -20.68 0.71
CA VAL A 153 -1.19 -19.45 1.24
C VAL A 153 0.21 -19.66 1.83
N LEU A 154 0.60 -20.90 2.07
CA LEU A 154 1.91 -21.27 2.60
C LEU A 154 2.55 -22.36 1.72
N PRO A 155 3.89 -22.35 1.59
CA PRO A 155 4.60 -23.48 1.03
C PRO A 155 4.62 -24.64 2.04
N PRO A 156 4.81 -25.89 1.54
CA PRO A 156 4.71 -27.09 2.38
C PRO A 156 5.59 -27.07 3.64
N GLU A 157 6.79 -26.51 3.57
CA GLU A 157 7.75 -26.43 4.67
C GLU A 157 7.28 -25.54 5.83
N ASP A 158 6.36 -24.60 5.59
CA ASP A 158 5.78 -23.72 6.62
C ASP A 158 4.47 -24.26 7.21
N ILE A 159 3.89 -25.29 6.62
CA ILE A 159 2.66 -25.92 7.13
C ILE A 159 3.03 -26.87 8.28
N THR A 160 3.24 -26.30 9.45
CA THR A 160 3.66 -27.03 10.64
C THR A 160 2.77 -26.67 11.84
N PRO A 161 2.70 -27.54 12.87
CA PRO A 161 1.98 -27.22 14.11
C PRO A 161 2.52 -25.98 14.85
N GLU A 162 3.74 -25.53 14.54
CA GLU A 162 4.32 -24.30 15.09
C GLU A 162 3.82 -23.05 14.40
N ASN A 163 3.34 -23.15 13.15
CA ASN A 163 2.93 -22.04 12.32
C ASN A 163 1.43 -22.00 12.04
N CYS A 164 0.74 -23.14 12.10
CA CYS A 164 -0.65 -23.29 11.72
C CYS A 164 -1.48 -23.86 12.89
N LEU A 165 -2.64 -23.22 13.16
CA LEU A 165 -3.60 -23.69 14.17
C LEU A 165 -4.99 -23.78 13.55
N THR A 166 -5.63 -24.94 13.65
CA THR A 166 -7.00 -25.18 13.22
C THR A 166 -7.94 -25.15 14.41
N LEU A 167 -8.89 -24.20 14.44
CA LEU A 167 -9.75 -23.98 15.59
C LEU A 167 -10.70 -25.16 15.86
N GLN A 168 -11.18 -25.85 14.80
CA GLN A 168 -12.09 -27.01 14.96
C GLN A 168 -11.43 -28.21 15.62
N ASP A 169 -10.09 -28.27 15.66
CA ASP A 169 -9.36 -29.33 16.35
C ASP A 169 -9.27 -29.08 17.88
N CYS A 170 -9.65 -27.89 18.34
CA CYS A 170 -9.63 -27.53 19.75
C CYS A 170 -10.94 -27.92 20.46
N LYS A 171 -10.82 -28.35 21.74
CA LYS A 171 -11.98 -28.75 22.52
C LYS A 171 -12.60 -27.56 23.28
N GLY A 172 -13.36 -26.72 22.54
CA GLY A 172 -14.05 -25.56 23.08
C GLY A 172 -13.23 -24.27 23.04
N HIS A 173 -13.88 -23.17 23.41
CA HIS A 173 -13.33 -21.81 23.28
C HIS A 173 -12.07 -21.58 24.12
N ASP A 174 -12.04 -22.08 25.38
CA ASP A 174 -10.88 -21.85 26.23
C ASP A 174 -9.63 -22.57 25.73
N ALA A 175 -9.80 -23.78 25.17
CA ALA A 175 -8.71 -24.50 24.50
C ALA A 175 -8.22 -23.80 23.24
N MET A 176 -9.12 -23.23 22.42
CA MET A 176 -8.74 -22.40 21.27
C MET A 176 -7.89 -21.19 21.69
N MET A 177 -8.38 -20.46 22.69
CA MET A 177 -7.67 -19.29 23.21
C MET A 177 -6.29 -19.65 23.75
N GLN A 178 -6.21 -20.72 24.57
CA GLN A 178 -4.93 -21.15 25.13
C GLN A 178 -3.94 -21.57 24.03
N ALA A 179 -4.40 -22.32 23.04
CA ALA A 179 -3.56 -22.73 21.92
C ALA A 179 -2.99 -21.52 21.12
N ILE A 180 -3.82 -20.48 20.90
CA ILE A 180 -3.35 -19.24 20.25
C ILE A 180 -2.31 -18.52 21.12
N LEU A 181 -2.55 -18.41 22.45
CA LEU A 181 -1.62 -17.75 23.36
C LEU A 181 -0.29 -18.51 23.45
N ASP A 182 -0.31 -19.83 23.57
CA ASP A 182 0.90 -20.66 23.64
C ASP A 182 1.75 -20.56 22.36
N MET A 183 1.10 -20.56 21.19
CA MET A 183 1.78 -20.37 19.92
C MET A 183 2.38 -18.96 19.82
N ALA A 184 1.61 -17.94 20.18
CA ALA A 184 2.06 -16.55 20.18
C ALA A 184 3.24 -16.33 21.11
N GLU A 185 3.25 -16.91 22.31
CA GLU A 185 4.34 -16.74 23.28
C GLU A 185 5.66 -17.29 22.74
N LYS A 186 5.65 -18.45 22.06
CA LYS A 186 6.84 -19.02 21.40
C LYS A 186 7.38 -18.08 20.31
N LYS A 187 6.47 -17.44 19.54
CA LYS A 187 6.86 -16.47 18.51
C LYS A 187 7.41 -15.17 19.12
N LEU A 188 6.78 -14.66 20.17
CA LEU A 188 7.23 -13.47 20.88
C LEU A 188 8.63 -13.66 21.49
N GLN A 189 8.94 -14.85 22.03
CA GLN A 189 10.30 -15.18 22.51
C GLN A 189 11.35 -15.03 21.40
N LYS A 190 11.08 -15.55 20.19
CA LYS A 190 11.99 -15.44 19.05
C LYS A 190 12.12 -13.98 18.58
N LEU A 191 11.00 -13.27 18.43
CA LEU A 191 10.98 -11.87 18.02
C LEU A 191 11.71 -10.96 19.01
N ASN A 192 11.63 -11.25 20.31
CA ASN A 192 12.29 -10.46 21.35
C ASN A 192 13.82 -10.50 21.31
N LEU A 193 14.41 -11.45 20.57
CA LEU A 193 15.86 -11.51 20.36
C LEU A 193 16.35 -10.55 19.28
N ARG A 194 15.43 -9.91 18.54
CA ARG A 194 15.78 -8.98 17.47
C ARG A 194 16.01 -7.58 18.01
N HIS A 195 16.97 -6.90 17.42
CA HIS A 195 17.32 -5.52 17.76
C HIS A 195 17.42 -4.68 16.49
N ARG A 196 17.20 -3.37 16.63
CA ARG A 196 17.42 -2.41 15.55
C ARG A 196 18.92 -2.28 15.29
N GLU A 197 19.28 -2.29 14.02
CA GLU A 197 20.66 -2.04 13.59
C GLU A 197 20.69 -0.99 12.46
N LYS A 198 21.86 -0.44 12.21
CA LYS A 198 22.06 0.55 11.15
C LYS A 198 22.09 -0.15 9.79
N LEU A 199 21.13 0.18 8.93
CA LEU A 199 20.91 -0.43 7.63
C LEU A 199 21.04 0.62 6.51
N PRO A 200 21.48 0.23 5.30
CA PRO A 200 21.48 1.13 4.15
C PRO A 200 20.05 1.38 3.66
N LEU A 201 19.85 2.51 2.96
CA LEU A 201 18.53 2.83 2.36
C LEU A 201 18.06 1.78 1.37
N SER A 202 18.94 1.01 0.75
CA SER A 202 18.58 -0.08 -0.19
C SER A 202 17.74 -1.20 0.44
N GLU A 203 17.74 -1.32 1.76
CA GLU A 203 16.88 -2.27 2.48
C GLU A 203 15.52 -1.67 2.88
N LEU A 204 15.24 -0.42 2.50
CA LEU A 204 13.99 0.26 2.82
C LEU A 204 13.02 0.22 1.65
N LEU A 205 11.80 -0.25 1.90
CA LEU A 205 10.69 -0.25 0.95
C LEU A 205 9.56 0.62 1.49
N ILE A 206 9.19 1.66 0.74
CA ILE A 206 8.22 2.68 1.13
C ILE A 206 7.06 2.72 0.15
N GLY A 207 5.84 2.96 0.67
CA GLY A 207 4.65 3.27 -0.12
C GLY A 207 4.33 4.76 -0.11
N MET A 208 3.90 5.29 -1.26
CA MET A 208 3.35 6.62 -1.41
C MET A 208 1.87 6.54 -1.77
N GLN A 209 1.03 7.24 -1.02
CA GLN A 209 -0.42 7.28 -1.25
C GLN A 209 -0.95 8.68 -0.92
N CYS A 210 -2.04 9.11 -1.55
CA CYS A 210 -2.72 10.33 -1.15
C CYS A 210 -4.23 10.09 -1.04
N GLY A 211 -4.87 10.78 -0.09
CA GLY A 211 -6.31 10.69 0.14
C GLY A 211 -6.82 11.93 0.86
N GLY A 212 -8.14 12.21 0.76
CA GLY A 212 -8.67 13.47 1.22
C GLY A 212 -8.05 14.67 0.49
N SER A 213 -7.68 14.49 -0.78
CA SER A 213 -6.97 15.49 -1.59
C SER A 213 -7.79 16.76 -1.79
N ASP A 214 -7.10 17.89 -1.88
CA ASP A 214 -7.63 19.22 -2.14
C ASP A 214 -6.85 19.92 -3.27
N ALA A 215 -7.21 21.15 -3.62
CA ALA A 215 -6.53 21.92 -4.66
C ALA A 215 -5.03 22.17 -4.38
N PHE A 216 -4.62 22.15 -3.11
CA PHE A 216 -3.22 22.38 -2.73
C PHE A 216 -2.40 21.08 -2.69
N SER A 217 -3.02 19.91 -2.71
CA SER A 217 -2.32 18.63 -2.66
C SER A 217 -1.27 18.48 -3.75
N GLY A 218 -1.63 18.85 -5.00
CA GLY A 218 -0.74 18.80 -6.16
C GLY A 218 0.32 19.91 -6.22
N ILE A 219 0.20 20.93 -5.37
CA ILE A 219 1.09 22.11 -5.37
C ILE A 219 2.08 22.05 -4.19
N THR A 220 1.70 21.43 -3.08
CA THR A 220 2.50 21.42 -1.84
C THR A 220 2.88 20.02 -1.38
N ALA A 221 1.94 19.25 -0.80
CA ALA A 221 2.24 17.97 -0.17
C ALA A 221 2.78 16.92 -1.14
N ASN A 222 2.13 16.74 -2.29
CA ASN A 222 2.53 15.72 -3.26
C ASN A 222 3.91 16.00 -3.89
N PRO A 223 4.22 17.23 -4.36
CA PRO A 223 5.56 17.54 -4.84
C PRO A 223 6.64 17.39 -3.78
N SER A 224 6.36 17.77 -2.51
CA SER A 224 7.30 17.61 -1.41
C SER A 224 7.59 16.14 -1.13
N ALA A 225 6.54 15.29 -1.13
CA ALA A 225 6.70 13.84 -1.01
C ALA A 225 7.44 13.24 -2.21
N GLY A 226 7.17 13.73 -3.44
CA GLY A 226 7.87 13.33 -4.65
C GLY A 226 9.36 13.67 -4.63
N TYR A 227 9.72 14.84 -4.11
CA TYR A 227 11.12 15.22 -3.91
C TYR A 227 11.82 14.27 -2.90
N ALA A 228 11.14 13.93 -1.81
CA ALA A 228 11.64 12.94 -0.85
C ALA A 228 11.75 11.53 -1.48
N ALA A 229 10.80 11.14 -2.35
CA ALA A 229 10.88 9.90 -3.11
C ALA A 229 12.13 9.85 -3.99
N ASP A 230 12.45 10.92 -4.70
CA ASP A 230 13.67 11.03 -5.52
C ASP A 230 14.95 10.91 -4.67
N MET A 231 15.00 11.53 -3.49
CA MET A 231 16.12 11.35 -2.55
C MET A 231 16.28 9.90 -2.12
N LEU A 232 15.17 9.24 -1.79
CA LEU A 232 15.17 7.84 -1.34
C LEU A 232 15.62 6.91 -2.46
N VAL A 233 15.13 7.10 -3.69
CA VAL A 233 15.53 6.34 -4.88
C VAL A 233 17.03 6.52 -5.15
N LYS A 234 17.55 7.77 -5.11
CA LYS A 234 18.98 8.03 -5.23
C LYS A 234 19.80 7.34 -4.16
N GLY A 235 19.28 7.24 -2.95
CA GLY A 235 19.91 6.51 -1.83
C GLY A 235 19.82 4.99 -1.93
N GLY A 236 19.16 4.46 -2.97
CA GLY A 236 19.03 3.02 -3.23
C GLY A 236 17.72 2.39 -2.70
N ALA A 237 16.85 3.17 -2.04
CA ALA A 237 15.58 2.66 -1.54
C ALA A 237 14.61 2.28 -2.68
N THR A 238 13.64 1.44 -2.36
CA THR A 238 12.51 1.14 -3.24
C THR A 238 11.29 1.95 -2.81
N VAL A 239 10.70 2.67 -3.76
CA VAL A 239 9.54 3.52 -3.54
C VAL A 239 8.40 3.06 -4.43
N LEU A 240 7.28 2.67 -3.83
CA LEU A 240 6.04 2.34 -4.53
C LEU A 240 5.11 3.56 -4.55
N PHE A 241 4.51 3.86 -5.70
CA PHE A 241 3.35 4.73 -5.81
C PHE A 241 2.24 4.01 -6.55
N SER A 242 0.99 4.38 -6.31
CA SER A 242 -0.18 3.58 -6.69
C SER A 242 -1.32 4.45 -7.20
N GLU A 243 -2.53 3.85 -7.26
CA GLU A 243 -3.82 4.52 -7.52
C GLU A 243 -4.05 4.81 -9.00
N VAL A 244 -4.39 3.75 -9.77
CA VAL A 244 -4.55 3.80 -11.24
C VAL A 244 -5.44 4.94 -11.69
N THR A 245 -6.65 5.09 -11.11
CA THR A 245 -7.59 6.15 -11.49
C THR A 245 -7.01 7.54 -11.31
N GLU A 246 -6.18 7.72 -10.28
CA GLU A 246 -5.58 9.01 -9.94
C GLU A 246 -4.36 9.38 -10.77
N VAL A 247 -3.90 8.51 -11.66
CA VAL A 247 -2.79 8.81 -12.58
C VAL A 247 -3.16 8.58 -14.04
N ARG A 248 -4.37 8.05 -14.30
CA ARG A 248 -4.81 7.62 -15.63
C ARG A 248 -4.73 8.73 -16.70
N ASP A 249 -5.15 9.95 -16.34
CA ASP A 249 -5.12 11.09 -17.26
C ASP A 249 -3.71 11.64 -17.53
N GLY A 250 -2.74 11.30 -16.70
CA GLY A 250 -1.33 11.67 -16.89
C GLY A 250 -0.44 10.50 -17.30
N VAL A 251 -1.00 9.36 -17.71
CA VAL A 251 -0.23 8.15 -18.03
C VAL A 251 0.88 8.38 -19.08
N PRO A 252 0.78 9.25 -20.08
CA PRO A 252 1.89 9.52 -20.99
C PRO A 252 3.13 10.11 -20.28
N MET A 253 2.92 10.89 -19.21
CA MET A 253 4.03 11.43 -18.40
C MET A 253 4.75 10.31 -17.63
N LEU A 254 4.03 9.29 -17.17
CA LEU A 254 4.61 8.12 -16.54
C LEU A 254 5.29 7.22 -17.56
N ALA A 255 4.67 6.98 -18.72
CA ALA A 255 5.25 6.21 -19.82
C ALA A 255 6.61 6.76 -20.26
N ALA A 256 6.72 8.08 -20.39
CA ALA A 256 7.98 8.77 -20.72
C ALA A 256 9.12 8.48 -19.73
N ARG A 257 8.78 8.12 -18.48
CA ARG A 257 9.72 7.77 -17.40
C ARG A 257 9.98 6.28 -17.27
N CYS A 258 9.28 5.41 -18.02
CA CYS A 258 9.54 3.97 -18.02
C CYS A 258 10.90 3.67 -18.65
N VAL A 259 11.71 2.83 -17.98
CA VAL A 259 13.07 2.51 -18.43
C VAL A 259 13.12 1.58 -19.65
N SER A 260 12.02 0.97 -20.03
CA SER A 260 11.94 0.06 -21.18
C SER A 260 10.52 -0.09 -21.71
N ALA A 261 10.39 -0.58 -22.93
CA ALA A 261 9.09 -0.88 -23.54
C ALA A 261 8.26 -1.89 -22.69
N PRO A 262 8.80 -3.01 -22.19
CA PRO A 262 8.02 -3.92 -21.33
C PRO A 262 7.45 -3.25 -20.07
N VAL A 263 8.16 -2.31 -19.46
CA VAL A 263 7.67 -1.56 -18.28
C VAL A 263 6.51 -0.65 -18.67
N ARG A 264 6.64 0.07 -19.82
CA ARG A 264 5.56 0.88 -20.39
C ARG A 264 4.34 0.04 -20.76
N ASP A 265 4.55 -1.13 -21.37
CA ASP A 265 3.46 -2.01 -21.81
C ASP A 265 2.69 -2.57 -20.61
N LYS A 266 3.39 -2.96 -19.54
CA LYS A 266 2.74 -3.37 -18.30
C LYS A 266 1.98 -2.21 -17.64
N LEU A 267 2.52 -0.98 -17.68
CA LEU A 267 1.79 0.20 -17.20
C LEU A 267 0.48 0.40 -17.98
N ALA A 268 0.53 0.32 -19.29
CA ALA A 268 -0.66 0.43 -20.15
C ALA A 268 -1.69 -0.68 -19.86
N ALA A 269 -1.23 -1.92 -19.65
CA ALA A 269 -2.10 -3.05 -19.33
C ALA A 269 -2.83 -2.87 -18.01
N GLU A 270 -2.16 -2.38 -16.96
CA GLU A 270 -2.78 -2.12 -15.65
C GLU A 270 -3.79 -0.96 -15.74
N MET A 271 -3.53 0.07 -16.54
CA MET A 271 -4.49 1.16 -16.79
C MET A 271 -5.72 0.63 -17.53
N LYS A 272 -5.51 -0.17 -18.59
CA LYS A 272 -6.60 -0.76 -19.36
C LYS A 272 -7.48 -1.69 -18.53
N TRP A 273 -6.86 -2.54 -17.71
CA TRP A 273 -7.61 -3.43 -16.82
C TRP A 273 -8.57 -2.65 -15.92
N TYR A 274 -8.13 -1.50 -15.42
CA TYR A 274 -8.95 -0.68 -14.54
C TYR A 274 -10.03 0.11 -15.30
N ASP A 275 -9.72 0.59 -16.51
CA ASP A 275 -10.72 1.21 -17.41
C ASP A 275 -11.85 0.20 -17.72
N ASP A 276 -11.49 -1.05 -18.05
CA ASP A 276 -12.44 -2.12 -18.33
C ASP A 276 -13.30 -2.43 -17.08
N TYR A 277 -12.69 -2.50 -15.89
CA TYR A 277 -13.39 -2.70 -14.63
C TYR A 277 -14.42 -1.59 -14.32
N LEU A 278 -14.04 -0.32 -14.55
CA LEU A 278 -14.96 0.80 -14.39
C LEU A 278 -16.13 0.71 -15.39
N ALA A 279 -15.85 0.37 -16.64
CA ALA A 279 -16.86 0.23 -17.68
C ALA A 279 -17.86 -0.90 -17.37
N GLU A 280 -17.40 -2.05 -16.83
CA GLU A 280 -18.27 -3.13 -16.35
C GLU A 280 -19.22 -2.66 -15.22
N GLY A 281 -18.76 -1.73 -14.38
CA GLY A 281 -19.57 -1.09 -13.34
C GLY A 281 -20.50 0.01 -13.84
N GLY A 282 -20.49 0.32 -15.15
CA GLY A 282 -21.29 1.40 -15.74
C GLY A 282 -20.83 2.80 -15.32
N VAL A 283 -19.59 2.94 -14.93
CA VAL A 283 -18.96 4.21 -14.54
C VAL A 283 -17.67 4.44 -15.33
N ASP A 284 -17.20 5.66 -15.33
CA ASP A 284 -15.94 6.04 -15.92
C ASP A 284 -15.03 6.78 -14.91
N ARG A 285 -13.95 7.38 -15.41
CA ARG A 285 -12.99 8.13 -14.60
C ARG A 285 -13.59 9.33 -13.83
N ASP A 286 -14.73 9.87 -14.26
CA ASP A 286 -15.41 11.01 -13.61
C ASP A 286 -16.05 10.64 -12.27
N ALA A 287 -16.14 9.36 -11.93
CA ALA A 287 -16.47 8.91 -10.59
C ALA A 287 -15.48 9.45 -9.52
N ASN A 288 -14.29 9.85 -9.92
CA ASN A 288 -13.28 10.55 -9.12
C ASN A 288 -12.96 11.92 -9.77
N PRO A 289 -12.86 13.06 -9.07
CA PRO A 289 -12.76 13.25 -7.62
C PRO A 289 -14.10 13.17 -6.88
N THR A 290 -13.99 12.81 -5.59
CA THR A 290 -15.16 12.71 -4.71
C THR A 290 -15.75 14.10 -4.38
N PRO A 291 -17.02 14.18 -3.89
CA PRO A 291 -17.58 15.46 -3.44
C PRO A 291 -16.71 16.17 -2.39
N GLY A 292 -16.02 15.42 -1.53
CA GLY A 292 -15.08 15.97 -0.56
C GLY A 292 -13.85 16.61 -1.20
N ASN A 293 -13.30 16.03 -2.25
CA ASN A 293 -12.20 16.62 -3.01
C ASN A 293 -12.61 17.91 -3.71
N LYS A 294 -13.80 17.93 -4.33
CA LYS A 294 -14.38 19.12 -4.97
C LYS A 294 -14.62 20.23 -3.96
N LYS A 295 -15.15 19.90 -2.77
CA LYS A 295 -15.27 20.86 -1.65
C LYS A 295 -13.92 21.39 -1.20
N GLY A 296 -12.85 20.62 -1.34
CA GLY A 296 -11.46 21.05 -1.12
C GLY A 296 -10.86 21.87 -2.26
N GLY A 297 -11.62 22.13 -3.33
CA GLY A 297 -11.24 22.98 -4.44
C GLY A 297 -10.70 22.29 -5.69
N LEU A 298 -10.68 20.94 -5.74
CA LEU A 298 -10.35 20.21 -6.96
C LEU A 298 -11.46 20.34 -8.00
N ALA A 299 -11.12 20.72 -9.23
CA ALA A 299 -12.07 20.91 -10.30
C ALA A 299 -12.53 19.58 -10.93
N ASN A 300 -11.60 18.69 -11.25
CA ASN A 300 -11.89 17.44 -11.96
C ASN A 300 -10.77 16.39 -11.82
N ILE A 301 -10.95 15.23 -12.47
CA ILE A 301 -10.00 14.12 -12.41
C ILE A 301 -8.65 14.44 -13.07
N VAL A 302 -8.63 15.28 -14.10
CA VAL A 302 -7.38 15.66 -14.77
C VAL A 302 -6.47 16.45 -13.82
N GLU A 303 -7.03 17.45 -13.11
CA GLU A 303 -6.29 18.18 -12.09
C GLU A 303 -5.79 17.25 -10.97
N LYS A 304 -6.66 16.36 -10.51
CA LYS A 304 -6.31 15.38 -9.47
C LYS A 304 -5.18 14.47 -9.95
N ALA A 305 -5.23 13.99 -11.19
CA ALA A 305 -4.19 13.12 -11.77
C ALA A 305 -2.83 13.82 -11.87
N MET A 306 -2.79 15.07 -12.33
CA MET A 306 -1.54 15.85 -12.39
C MET A 306 -0.92 16.00 -10.99
N GLY A 307 -1.74 16.33 -9.99
CA GLY A 307 -1.30 16.42 -8.60
C GLY A 307 -0.85 15.07 -8.04
N SER A 308 -1.56 14.00 -8.36
CA SER A 308 -1.23 12.66 -7.88
C SER A 308 0.09 12.13 -8.45
N ILE A 309 0.38 12.39 -9.72
CA ILE A 309 1.67 12.03 -10.35
C ILE A 309 2.84 12.70 -9.63
N ALA A 310 2.66 13.92 -9.15
CA ALA A 310 3.71 14.68 -8.47
C ALA A 310 4.27 13.95 -7.23
N LYS A 311 3.46 13.12 -6.54
CA LYS A 311 3.92 12.33 -5.39
C LYS A 311 4.99 11.29 -5.73
N SER A 312 5.11 10.91 -7.00
CA SER A 312 6.11 9.95 -7.48
C SER A 312 7.48 10.59 -7.82
N GLY A 313 7.63 11.90 -7.67
CA GLY A 313 8.85 12.60 -8.03
C GLY A 313 9.16 12.54 -9.53
N THR A 314 10.44 12.49 -9.87
CA THR A 314 10.95 12.52 -11.24
C THR A 314 11.80 11.31 -11.62
N SER A 315 12.07 10.40 -10.70
CA SER A 315 12.88 9.20 -10.92
C SER A 315 12.35 8.31 -12.04
N PRO A 316 13.22 7.60 -12.77
CA PRO A 316 12.80 6.57 -13.73
C PRO A 316 11.94 5.48 -13.09
N ILE A 317 10.90 5.04 -13.80
CA ILE A 317 10.05 3.92 -13.38
C ILE A 317 10.70 2.62 -13.85
N VAL A 318 11.20 1.83 -12.91
CA VAL A 318 11.99 0.62 -13.22
C VAL A 318 11.15 -0.64 -13.33
N GLU A 319 9.94 -0.63 -12.74
CA GLU A 319 9.03 -1.77 -12.71
C GLU A 319 7.58 -1.30 -12.53
N VAL A 320 6.64 -2.13 -12.98
CA VAL A 320 5.20 -1.99 -12.73
C VAL A 320 4.70 -3.28 -12.12
N LEU A 321 3.93 -3.18 -11.05
CA LEU A 321 3.36 -4.31 -10.32
C LEU A 321 1.84 -4.34 -10.49
N SER A 322 1.29 -5.53 -10.68
CA SER A 322 -0.15 -5.78 -10.49
C SER A 322 -0.49 -5.76 -8.98
N PRO A 323 -1.76 -5.65 -8.59
CA PRO A 323 -2.13 -5.53 -7.17
C PRO A 323 -1.49 -6.60 -6.28
N ALA A 324 -0.85 -6.16 -5.20
CA ALA A 324 -0.16 -6.99 -4.21
C ALA A 324 1.04 -7.82 -4.71
N GLU A 325 1.59 -7.57 -5.91
CA GLU A 325 2.88 -8.16 -6.32
C GLU A 325 4.03 -7.58 -5.49
N LYS A 326 5.05 -8.40 -5.23
CA LYS A 326 6.30 -7.94 -4.59
C LYS A 326 7.24 -7.36 -5.63
N PRO A 327 7.96 -6.27 -5.32
CA PRO A 327 8.99 -5.72 -6.20
C PRO A 327 10.15 -6.70 -6.37
N THR A 328 10.70 -6.72 -7.58
CA THR A 328 11.91 -7.48 -7.92
C THR A 328 13.12 -6.57 -8.18
N LYS A 329 12.87 -5.27 -8.27
CA LYS A 329 13.89 -4.24 -8.53
C LYS A 329 13.90 -3.18 -7.44
N HIS A 330 15.02 -2.46 -7.31
CA HIS A 330 15.13 -1.25 -6.49
C HIS A 330 14.88 -0.02 -7.35
N GLY A 331 14.31 1.03 -6.76
CA GLY A 331 14.02 2.29 -7.41
C GLY A 331 12.55 2.69 -7.32
N LEU A 332 12.09 3.52 -8.26
CA LEU A 332 10.68 3.93 -8.32
C LEU A 332 9.86 2.90 -9.09
N ILE A 333 8.75 2.46 -8.49
CA ILE A 333 7.89 1.40 -9.00
C ILE A 333 6.43 1.85 -8.95
N PHE A 334 5.69 1.68 -10.05
CA PHE A 334 4.25 1.83 -10.03
C PHE A 334 3.60 0.51 -9.61
N ALA A 335 2.87 0.51 -8.50
CA ALA A 335 2.13 -0.64 -8.00
C ALA A 335 0.63 -0.40 -8.18
N ALA A 336 0.02 -1.06 -9.16
CA ALA A 336 -1.35 -0.82 -9.54
C ALA A 336 -2.33 -1.18 -8.41
N THR A 337 -3.23 -0.24 -8.09
CA THR A 337 -4.33 -0.42 -7.14
C THR A 337 -5.50 0.48 -7.54
N PRO A 338 -6.73 0.19 -7.11
CA PRO A 338 -7.78 1.20 -7.15
C PRO A 338 -7.44 2.38 -6.22
N ALA A 339 -8.10 3.53 -6.46
CA ALA A 339 -7.97 4.74 -5.64
C ALA A 339 -8.89 4.66 -4.40
N SER A 340 -8.68 3.65 -3.59
CA SER A 340 -9.39 3.43 -2.32
C SER A 340 -8.36 3.16 -1.22
N ASP A 341 -8.33 4.00 -0.19
CA ASP A 341 -7.33 3.94 0.88
C ASP A 341 -7.26 2.55 1.53
N ILE A 342 -8.42 1.95 1.80
CA ILE A 342 -8.53 0.62 2.43
C ILE A 342 -8.20 -0.56 1.49
N VAL A 343 -7.94 -0.31 0.22
CA VAL A 343 -7.48 -1.32 -0.76
C VAL A 343 -6.04 -1.04 -1.18
N CYS A 344 -5.72 0.22 -1.48
CA CYS A 344 -4.37 0.64 -1.89
C CYS A 344 -3.33 0.34 -0.80
N GLY A 345 -3.56 0.81 0.44
CA GLY A 345 -2.63 0.60 1.53
C GLY A 345 -2.37 -0.87 1.85
N PRO A 346 -3.38 -1.71 2.08
CA PRO A 346 -3.18 -3.15 2.24
C PRO A 346 -2.51 -3.84 1.06
N SER A 347 -2.76 -3.40 -0.18
CA SER A 347 -2.06 -3.92 -1.36
C SER A 347 -0.57 -3.57 -1.33
N GLN A 348 -0.22 -2.34 -0.97
CA GLN A 348 1.17 -1.92 -0.77
C GLN A 348 1.83 -2.68 0.41
N VAL A 349 1.11 -2.92 1.51
CA VAL A 349 1.58 -3.79 2.61
C VAL A 349 1.87 -5.19 2.09
N ALA A 350 0.98 -5.78 1.30
CA ALA A 350 1.21 -7.08 0.68
C ALA A 350 2.42 -7.08 -0.28
N SER A 351 2.71 -5.95 -0.92
CA SER A 351 3.94 -5.75 -1.70
C SER A 351 5.20 -5.62 -0.82
N GLY A 352 5.03 -5.44 0.51
CA GLY A 352 6.11 -5.48 1.49
C GLY A 352 6.58 -4.12 2.00
N ILE A 353 5.81 -3.03 1.84
CA ILE A 353 6.21 -1.72 2.37
C ILE A 353 6.39 -1.76 3.88
N GLY A 354 7.52 -1.27 4.37
CA GLY A 354 7.76 -1.11 5.81
C GLY A 354 7.26 0.22 6.37
N LEU A 355 6.99 1.19 5.51
CA LEU A 355 6.55 2.55 5.86
C LEU A 355 5.68 3.10 4.72
N GLN A 356 4.64 3.85 5.07
CA GLN A 356 3.84 4.60 4.09
C GLN A 356 3.93 6.09 4.36
N VAL A 357 4.07 6.88 3.29
CA VAL A 357 3.89 8.35 3.31
C VAL A 357 2.54 8.64 2.68
N PHE A 358 1.66 9.25 3.46
CA PHE A 358 0.29 9.53 3.07
C PHE A 358 0.04 11.03 3.03
N MET A 359 -0.18 11.56 1.83
CA MET A 359 -0.46 12.97 1.62
C MET A 359 -1.95 13.25 1.73
N THR A 360 -2.34 14.31 2.44
CA THR A 360 -3.74 14.68 2.62
C THR A 360 -3.92 16.21 2.63
N GLY A 361 -5.02 16.65 2.03
CA GLY A 361 -5.41 18.08 2.04
C GLY A 361 -6.42 18.39 3.14
N ARG A 362 -7.31 17.45 3.43
CA ARG A 362 -8.43 17.64 4.34
C ARG A 362 -8.34 16.86 5.64
N GLY A 363 -7.27 16.09 5.81
CA GLY A 363 -7.09 15.21 6.95
C GLY A 363 -7.73 13.83 6.74
N THR A 364 -7.21 12.84 7.46
CA THR A 364 -7.75 11.47 7.45
C THR A 364 -7.27 10.72 8.70
N PRO A 365 -8.13 9.92 9.36
CA PRO A 365 -7.73 9.02 10.43
C PRO A 365 -7.09 7.72 9.90
N TYR A 366 -6.97 7.57 8.58
CA TYR A 366 -6.41 6.38 7.97
C TYR A 366 -5.05 6.01 8.55
N GLY A 367 -4.82 4.72 8.78
CA GLY A 367 -3.58 4.13 9.25
C GLY A 367 -3.48 2.66 8.85
N LEU A 368 -2.33 2.06 9.08
CA LEU A 368 -2.03 0.65 8.82
C LEU A 368 -1.48 0.00 10.08
N ASP A 369 -2.01 -1.15 10.46
CA ASP A 369 -1.54 -1.88 11.64
C ASP A 369 -0.13 -2.46 11.46
N VAL A 370 0.20 -2.84 10.23
CA VAL A 370 1.44 -3.55 9.89
C VAL A 370 2.61 -2.59 9.65
N ALA A 371 2.35 -1.42 9.09
CA ALA A 371 3.37 -0.44 8.73
C ALA A 371 2.98 0.95 9.25
N PRO A 372 3.91 1.74 9.80
CA PRO A 372 3.60 3.11 10.21
C PRO A 372 3.24 3.96 8.99
N VAL A 373 2.33 4.94 9.20
CA VAL A 373 1.89 5.89 8.19
C VAL A 373 2.28 7.30 8.62
N ILE A 374 3.17 7.94 7.86
CA ILE A 374 3.53 9.35 8.04
C ILE A 374 2.57 10.19 7.21
N LYS A 375 1.81 11.07 7.86
CA LYS A 375 0.88 11.97 7.17
C LYS A 375 1.54 13.30 6.86
N VAL A 376 1.38 13.74 5.60
CA VAL A 376 1.90 15.01 5.09
C VAL A 376 0.73 15.86 4.62
N CYS A 377 0.52 16.99 5.26
CA CYS A 377 -0.62 17.88 4.97
C CYS A 377 -0.27 18.91 3.91
N SER A 378 -1.24 19.25 3.07
CA SER A 378 -1.12 20.29 2.03
C SER A 378 -1.20 21.71 2.59
N ARG A 379 -1.78 21.89 3.79
CA ARG A 379 -2.07 23.18 4.42
C ARG A 379 -1.74 23.17 5.91
N ASN A 380 -1.27 24.30 6.42
CA ASN A 380 -0.90 24.45 7.84
C ASN A 380 -2.11 24.35 8.79
N GLU A 381 -3.30 24.72 8.34
CA GLU A 381 -4.55 24.65 9.15
C GLU A 381 -4.84 23.22 9.62
N MET A 382 -4.37 22.19 8.88
CA MET A 382 -4.53 20.79 9.30
C MET A 382 -3.79 20.48 10.59
N LYS A 383 -2.66 21.15 10.85
CA LYS A 383 -1.90 20.99 12.09
C LYS A 383 -2.72 21.36 13.32
N ASP A 384 -3.57 22.38 13.21
CA ASP A 384 -4.38 22.86 14.33
C ASP A 384 -5.71 22.08 14.43
N HIS A 385 -6.23 21.60 13.30
CA HIS A 385 -7.51 20.89 13.22
C HIS A 385 -7.38 19.38 13.53
N TRP A 386 -6.25 18.77 13.19
CA TRP A 386 -5.94 17.35 13.39
C TRP A 386 -4.63 17.17 14.17
N PHE A 387 -4.49 17.91 15.27
CA PHE A 387 -3.24 18.02 16.04
C PHE A 387 -2.80 16.70 16.71
N ASP A 388 -3.69 15.73 16.81
CA ASP A 388 -3.51 14.43 17.46
C ASP A 388 -3.36 13.24 16.47
N LEU A 389 -3.21 13.53 15.16
CA LEU A 389 -3.08 12.53 14.09
C LEU A 389 -1.79 12.67 13.27
#